data_7bde92ddf36bf438b52b0728ce652a57
#
_entry.id   7bde92ddf36bf438b52b0728ce652a57
#
_cell.length_a   1.000
_cell.length_b   1.000
_cell.length_c   1.000
_cell.angle_alpha   90.00
_cell.angle_beta   90.00
_cell.angle_gamma   90.00
#
_symmetry.space_group_name_H-M   'P 1'
#
loop_
_entity.id
_entity.type
_entity.pdbx_description
1 polymer ?
#
loop_
_entity_poly.entity_id
_entity_poly.type
_entity_poly.pdbx_seq_one_letter_code
_entity_poly.pdbx_strand_id
1 'polypeptide(L)'
;MKIAARIAGGLLLLVCLITVVAQAQISNFQHVVIIYQENRSPDNLFQGLCGTNRSLCPSPYDLQNFGTDNKGQTIQLTQVPLGSPNDPDHTHHGFVQMCDLNTTANQCKMDGLNSSNCSAGKCSFEYVNPSDVAPYITMAQQYGWANFMFQTNQGPSTPAHQFIFGGTSAPSASDDNAATFLAENPSSLGCLAPLNAVFKLISPQSAPKEFNLINNPMGTACFSHDTMATLLDNHNPQFSWKYYTPGSNNIWTAPNLIQDI
;
A
#
# COMPACT_ATOMS: atom_id res chain seq x y z
N MET A 1 -10.01 -4.74 -59.19
CA MET A 1 -10.42 -3.93 -58.03
C MET A 1 -11.46 -4.54 -57.11
N LYS A 2 -12.48 -5.29 -57.60
CA LYS A 2 -13.54 -5.84 -56.75
C LYS A 2 -13.14 -7.07 -55.85
N ILE A 3 -12.09 -7.80 -56.24
CA ILE A 3 -11.61 -8.97 -55.44
C ILE A 3 -10.76 -8.52 -54.26
N ALA A 4 -9.90 -7.52 -54.42
CA ALA A 4 -9.06 -6.98 -53.34
C ALA A 4 -9.89 -6.35 -52.19
N ALA A 5 -11.02 -5.71 -52.52
CA ALA A 5 -11.92 -5.12 -51.52
C ALA A 5 -12.66 -6.17 -50.66
N ARG A 6 -12.93 -7.36 -51.22
CA ARG A 6 -13.57 -8.47 -50.51
C ARG A 6 -12.62 -9.20 -49.57
N ILE A 7 -11.34 -9.31 -49.93
CA ILE A 7 -10.32 -9.90 -49.06
C ILE A 7 -9.99 -8.96 -47.88
N ALA A 8 -9.88 -7.67 -48.12
CA ALA A 8 -9.66 -6.67 -47.06
C ALA A 8 -10.83 -6.62 -46.07
N GLY A 9 -12.08 -6.68 -46.54
CA GLY A 9 -13.27 -6.73 -45.68
C GLY A 9 -13.35 -8.00 -44.84
N GLY A 10 -12.98 -9.15 -45.39
CA GLY A 10 -12.93 -10.44 -44.68
C GLY A 10 -11.85 -10.48 -43.61
N LEU A 11 -10.68 -9.88 -43.88
CA LEU A 11 -9.58 -9.80 -42.90
C LEU A 11 -9.90 -8.85 -41.75
N LEU A 12 -10.58 -7.73 -42.05
CA LEU A 12 -11.02 -6.79 -40.99
C LEU A 12 -12.08 -7.40 -40.08
N LEU A 13 -13.01 -8.18 -40.64
CA LEU A 13 -14.01 -8.89 -39.82
C LEU A 13 -13.38 -9.99 -38.96
N LEU A 14 -12.38 -10.68 -39.48
CA LEU A 14 -11.68 -11.75 -38.74
C LEU A 14 -10.84 -11.16 -37.58
N VAL A 15 -10.23 -9.99 -37.77
CA VAL A 15 -9.47 -9.31 -36.71
C VAL A 15 -10.42 -8.78 -35.61
N CYS A 16 -11.62 -8.30 -35.96
CA CYS A 16 -12.62 -7.89 -34.97
C CYS A 16 -13.20 -9.05 -34.16
N LEU A 17 -13.19 -10.28 -34.69
CA LEU A 17 -13.68 -11.47 -33.98
C LEU A 17 -12.64 -12.08 -33.00
N ILE A 18 -11.37 -11.66 -33.07
CA ILE A 18 -10.30 -12.19 -32.21
C ILE A 18 -10.09 -11.35 -30.94
N THR A 19 -10.72 -10.20 -30.82
CA THR A 19 -10.81 -9.49 -29.53
C THR A 19 -11.85 -10.15 -28.63
N VAL A 20 -11.68 -11.43 -28.35
CA VAL A 20 -12.25 -12.03 -27.13
C VAL A 20 -11.48 -11.37 -26.02
N VAL A 21 -12.04 -10.29 -25.47
CA VAL A 21 -11.60 -9.76 -24.19
C VAL A 21 -11.69 -10.97 -23.25
N ALA A 22 -10.54 -11.49 -22.84
CA ALA A 22 -10.48 -12.42 -21.74
C ALA A 22 -10.96 -11.67 -20.49
N GLN A 23 -12.25 -11.50 -20.36
CA GLN A 23 -12.86 -11.12 -19.12
C GLN A 23 -12.58 -12.26 -18.18
N ALA A 24 -11.65 -12.05 -17.26
CA ALA A 24 -11.52 -12.93 -16.12
C ALA A 24 -12.91 -13.01 -15.49
N GLN A 25 -13.60 -14.14 -15.71
CA GLN A 25 -14.95 -14.33 -15.18
C GLN A 25 -14.80 -14.55 -13.68
N ILE A 26 -14.81 -13.46 -12.92
CA ILE A 26 -14.74 -13.49 -11.45
C ILE A 26 -15.84 -14.37 -10.85
N SER A 27 -16.94 -14.54 -11.58
CA SER A 27 -18.04 -15.44 -11.24
C SER A 27 -17.65 -16.92 -11.16
N ASN A 28 -16.51 -17.32 -11.71
CA ASN A 28 -16.00 -18.68 -11.62
C ASN A 28 -15.28 -18.96 -10.28
N PHE A 29 -14.96 -17.92 -9.51
CA PHE A 29 -14.31 -18.07 -8.22
C PHE A 29 -15.36 -18.16 -7.12
N GLN A 30 -15.24 -19.20 -6.28
CA GLN A 30 -16.09 -19.38 -5.10
C GLN A 30 -15.56 -18.61 -3.90
N HIS A 31 -14.24 -18.40 -3.86
CA HIS A 31 -13.56 -17.72 -2.77
C HIS A 31 -12.47 -16.81 -3.35
N VAL A 32 -12.34 -15.62 -2.78
CA VAL A 32 -11.22 -14.71 -3.00
C VAL A 32 -10.49 -14.57 -1.68
N VAL A 33 -9.21 -14.91 -1.66
CA VAL A 33 -8.34 -14.79 -0.47
C VAL A 33 -7.30 -13.72 -0.75
N ILE A 34 -7.26 -12.69 0.08
CA ILE A 34 -6.29 -11.60 -0.02
C ILE A 34 -5.34 -11.73 1.16
N ILE A 35 -4.05 -11.89 0.90
CA ILE A 35 -3.02 -12.02 1.92
C ILE A 35 -2.15 -10.77 1.88
N TYR A 36 -2.17 -10.02 2.98
CA TYR A 36 -1.28 -8.88 3.18
C TYR A 36 -0.06 -9.32 3.98
N GLN A 37 1.08 -9.27 3.33
CA GLN A 37 2.37 -9.45 3.97
C GLN A 37 2.94 -8.08 4.26
N GLU A 38 3.07 -7.75 5.52
CA GLU A 38 3.65 -6.47 5.88
C GLU A 38 5.06 -6.58 6.39
N ASN A 39 5.58 -5.59 6.51
CA ASN A 39 6.55 -4.64 6.96
C ASN A 39 7.76 -4.62 6.02
N ARG A 40 7.57 -4.87 4.73
CA ARG A 40 8.62 -4.81 3.70
C ARG A 40 8.06 -4.14 2.44
N SER A 41 8.90 -3.36 1.76
CA SER A 41 8.54 -2.79 0.46
C SER A 41 8.77 -3.80 -0.68
N PRO A 42 8.12 -3.62 -1.84
CA PRO A 42 8.45 -4.40 -3.04
C PRO A 42 9.93 -4.35 -3.42
N ASP A 43 10.57 -3.19 -3.35
CA ASP A 43 11.99 -3.04 -3.65
C ASP A 43 12.87 -3.86 -2.71
N ASN A 44 12.50 -3.93 -1.43
CA ASN A 44 13.23 -4.72 -0.45
C ASN A 44 13.08 -6.23 -0.66
N LEU A 45 11.85 -6.71 -0.94
CA LEU A 45 11.58 -8.16 -1.08
C LEU A 45 11.95 -8.71 -2.46
N PHE A 46 11.69 -7.96 -3.52
CA PHE A 46 11.76 -8.46 -4.90
C PHE A 46 12.98 -7.99 -5.67
N GLN A 47 14.01 -7.48 -5.00
CA GLN A 47 15.26 -7.07 -5.65
C GLN A 47 15.85 -8.17 -6.55
N GLY A 48 15.74 -9.43 -6.15
CA GLY A 48 16.20 -10.57 -6.93
C GLY A 48 15.39 -10.90 -8.17
N LEU A 49 14.14 -10.43 -8.25
CA LEU A 49 13.24 -10.71 -9.39
C LEU A 49 13.80 -10.15 -10.69
N CYS A 50 14.25 -8.90 -10.68
CA CYS A 50 14.78 -8.23 -11.87
C CYS A 50 16.15 -8.76 -12.29
N GLY A 51 16.92 -9.30 -11.34
CA GLY A 51 18.21 -9.94 -11.62
C GLY A 51 18.08 -11.25 -12.41
N THR A 52 16.96 -11.96 -12.24
CA THR A 52 16.71 -13.25 -12.89
C THR A 52 15.90 -13.13 -14.18
N ASN A 53 15.02 -12.15 -14.27
CA ASN A 53 14.19 -11.93 -15.47
C ASN A 53 13.90 -10.44 -15.68
N ARG A 54 14.72 -9.80 -16.49
CA ARG A 54 14.58 -8.38 -16.81
C ARG A 54 13.28 -7.99 -17.51
N SER A 55 12.60 -8.92 -18.14
CA SER A 55 11.31 -8.64 -18.79
C SER A 55 10.20 -8.30 -17.77
N LEU A 56 10.35 -8.71 -16.51
CA LEU A 56 9.43 -8.39 -15.43
C LEU A 56 9.67 -7.01 -14.82
N CYS A 57 10.83 -6.41 -15.09
CA CYS A 57 11.25 -5.11 -14.57
C CYS A 57 11.80 -4.25 -15.72
N PRO A 58 10.95 -3.78 -16.64
CA PRO A 58 11.42 -3.00 -17.78
C PRO A 58 12.00 -1.66 -17.33
N SER A 59 13.15 -1.31 -17.89
CA SER A 59 13.75 0.02 -17.72
C SER A 59 12.77 1.12 -18.19
N PRO A 60 12.69 2.27 -17.50
CA PRO A 60 13.55 2.78 -16.41
C PRO A 60 13.06 2.40 -14.99
N TYR A 61 12.10 1.51 -14.88
CA TYR A 61 11.34 1.23 -13.65
C TYR A 61 11.72 -0.08 -12.97
N ASP A 62 12.86 -0.64 -13.36
CA ASP A 62 13.40 -1.80 -12.70
C ASP A 62 13.90 -1.46 -11.30
N LEU A 63 13.89 -2.45 -10.43
CA LEU A 63 14.40 -2.34 -9.09
C LEU A 63 15.88 -1.95 -9.13
N GLN A 64 16.22 -0.85 -8.48
CA GLN A 64 17.58 -0.34 -8.42
C GLN A 64 18.40 -1.11 -7.39
N ASN A 65 19.69 -1.26 -7.62
CA ASN A 65 20.62 -1.83 -6.64
C ASN A 65 21.40 -0.76 -5.87
N PHE A 66 20.96 0.47 -5.95
CA PHE A 66 21.50 1.61 -5.21
C PHE A 66 20.41 2.61 -4.89
N GLY A 67 20.64 3.46 -3.90
CA GLY A 67 19.85 4.65 -3.62
C GLY A 67 20.73 5.88 -3.60
N THR A 68 20.12 7.05 -3.45
CA THR A 68 20.81 8.34 -3.33
C THR A 68 20.43 8.96 -1.99
N ASP A 69 21.40 9.48 -1.25
CA ASP A 69 21.17 10.21 -0.02
C ASP A 69 20.94 11.71 -0.29
N ASN A 70 20.53 12.45 0.76
CA ASN A 70 20.26 13.89 0.69
C ASN A 70 21.51 14.76 0.45
N LYS A 71 22.68 14.14 0.33
CA LYS A 71 23.95 14.80 -0.08
C LYS A 71 24.32 14.48 -1.53
N GLY A 72 23.41 13.76 -2.24
CA GLY A 72 23.64 13.33 -3.63
C GLY A 72 24.64 12.17 -3.75
N GLN A 73 24.95 11.46 -2.66
CA GLN A 73 25.85 10.32 -2.68
C GLN A 73 25.10 9.05 -3.05
N THR A 74 25.65 8.27 -3.96
CA THR A 74 25.13 6.94 -4.30
C THR A 74 25.49 5.95 -3.21
N ILE A 75 24.47 5.27 -2.66
CA ILE A 75 24.60 4.24 -1.65
C ILE A 75 24.17 2.91 -2.26
N GLN A 76 25.08 1.93 -2.31
CA GLN A 76 24.75 0.59 -2.79
C GLN A 76 23.87 -0.13 -1.78
N LEU A 77 22.85 -0.84 -2.27
CA LEU A 77 22.00 -1.67 -1.42
C LEU A 77 22.80 -2.86 -0.87
N THR A 78 22.54 -3.20 0.39
CA THR A 78 23.17 -4.32 1.08
C THR A 78 22.18 -5.47 1.22
N GLN A 79 22.61 -6.67 0.85
CA GLN A 79 21.81 -7.87 1.04
C GLN A 79 21.77 -8.28 2.51
N VAL A 80 20.55 -8.56 3.01
CA VAL A 80 20.30 -9.01 4.39
C VAL A 80 19.40 -10.25 4.39
N PRO A 81 19.41 -11.08 5.43
CA PRO A 81 18.42 -12.16 5.57
C PRO A 81 17.01 -11.59 5.79
N LEU A 82 15.98 -12.37 5.43
CA LEU A 82 14.57 -11.99 5.65
C LEU A 82 14.28 -11.66 7.11
N GLY A 83 14.90 -12.38 8.03
CA GLY A 83 14.79 -12.16 9.48
C GLY A 83 15.63 -11.02 10.04
N SER A 84 16.21 -10.15 9.20
CA SER A 84 16.96 -8.96 9.67
C SER A 84 16.06 -8.09 10.57
N PRO A 85 16.53 -7.70 11.76
CA PRO A 85 15.78 -6.87 12.69
C PRO A 85 15.79 -5.39 12.33
N ASN A 86 16.42 -5.03 11.22
CA ASN A 86 16.52 -3.64 10.80
C ASN A 86 15.17 -3.11 10.35
N ASP A 87 14.71 -2.08 11.02
CA ASP A 87 13.40 -1.47 10.82
C ASP A 87 13.57 0.06 10.75
N PRO A 88 13.45 0.66 9.55
CA PRO A 88 13.50 2.11 9.42
C PRO A 88 12.28 2.75 10.07
N ASP A 89 12.41 3.99 10.50
CA ASP A 89 11.28 4.77 11.01
C ASP A 89 10.21 4.88 9.93
N HIS A 90 9.06 4.26 10.15
CA HIS A 90 7.90 4.24 9.27
C HIS A 90 6.69 4.96 9.86
N THR A 91 6.91 5.80 10.87
CA THR A 91 5.91 6.80 11.33
C THR A 91 5.69 7.87 10.27
N HIS A 92 4.65 8.69 10.45
CA HIS A 92 4.47 9.87 9.59
C HIS A 92 5.69 10.80 9.64
N HIS A 93 6.32 10.95 10.80
CA HIS A 93 7.56 11.70 10.92
C HIS A 93 8.69 11.11 10.06
N GLY A 94 8.86 9.79 10.11
CA GLY A 94 9.82 9.07 9.25
C GLY A 94 9.54 9.28 7.76
N PHE A 95 8.25 9.24 7.35
CA PHE A 95 7.86 9.56 5.98
C PHE A 95 8.26 10.96 5.57
N VAL A 96 8.00 11.97 6.41
CA VAL A 96 8.37 13.38 6.12
C VAL A 96 9.89 13.54 6.00
N GLN A 97 10.66 12.85 6.83
CA GLN A 97 12.13 12.84 6.73
C GLN A 97 12.60 12.22 5.41
N MET A 98 12.05 11.05 5.05
CA MET A 98 12.39 10.36 3.79
C MET A 98 11.97 11.15 2.55
N CYS A 99 10.85 11.84 2.64
CA CYS A 99 10.33 12.70 1.58
C CYS A 99 11.31 13.82 1.20
N ASP A 100 11.97 14.44 2.17
CA ASP A 100 12.81 15.64 1.99
C ASP A 100 12.15 16.64 1.03
N LEU A 101 11.06 17.24 1.48
CA LEU A 101 10.16 18.05 0.65
C LEU A 101 10.89 19.25 0.01
N ASN A 102 10.91 19.30 -1.30
CA ASN A 102 11.23 20.51 -2.03
C ASN A 102 10.05 21.50 -1.94
N THR A 103 10.17 22.48 -1.05
CA THR A 103 9.09 23.45 -0.79
C THR A 103 8.78 24.36 -1.97
N THR A 104 9.72 24.57 -2.89
CA THR A 104 9.51 25.37 -4.11
C THR A 104 8.69 24.61 -5.13
N ALA A 105 9.00 23.33 -5.35
CA ALA A 105 8.29 22.47 -6.31
C ALA A 105 7.08 21.77 -5.68
N ASN A 106 6.94 21.81 -4.36
CA ASN A 106 5.95 21.05 -3.58
C ASN A 106 5.95 19.56 -3.90
N GLN A 107 7.15 18.97 -3.97
CA GLN A 107 7.37 17.56 -4.33
C GLN A 107 8.41 16.94 -3.42
N CYS A 108 8.19 15.68 -3.03
CA CYS A 108 9.21 14.90 -2.34
C CYS A 108 10.40 14.64 -3.28
N LYS A 109 11.61 14.86 -2.79
CA LYS A 109 12.83 14.44 -3.49
C LYS A 109 13.10 12.95 -3.31
N MET A 110 12.59 12.35 -2.23
CA MET A 110 12.80 10.95 -1.85
C MET A 110 14.28 10.58 -1.67
N ASP A 111 15.09 11.51 -1.23
CA ASP A 111 16.51 11.34 -0.97
C ASP A 111 16.88 11.41 0.54
N GLY A 112 15.88 11.60 1.40
CA GLY A 112 16.05 11.65 2.86
C GLY A 112 16.10 10.28 3.55
N LEU A 113 16.20 9.18 2.81
CA LEU A 113 16.18 7.81 3.35
C LEU A 113 17.32 7.52 4.36
N ASN A 114 18.45 8.19 4.23
CA ASN A 114 19.57 8.10 5.18
C ASN A 114 19.30 8.80 6.52
N SER A 115 18.25 9.61 6.60
CA SER A 115 17.84 10.31 7.82
C SER A 115 16.87 9.47 8.67
N SER A 116 16.34 8.38 8.14
CA SER A 116 15.45 7.50 8.90
C SER A 116 16.22 6.84 10.06
N ASN A 117 15.67 6.97 11.27
CA ASN A 117 16.25 6.35 12.45
C ASN A 117 16.23 4.83 12.33
N CYS A 118 17.39 4.23 12.26
CA CYS A 118 17.55 2.81 12.48
C CYS A 118 18.88 2.51 13.18
N SER A 119 18.93 1.45 13.96
CA SER A 119 20.08 1.08 14.74
C SER A 119 21.34 0.83 13.89
N ALA A 120 21.18 0.44 12.64
CA ALA A 120 22.28 0.19 11.70
C ALA A 120 22.66 1.40 10.84
N GLY A 121 21.92 2.51 10.90
CA GLY A 121 22.21 3.75 10.18
C GLY A 121 21.98 3.72 8.65
N LYS A 122 21.66 2.57 8.06
CA LYS A 122 21.48 2.38 6.62
C LYS A 122 20.39 1.36 6.25
N CYS A 123 19.50 1.05 7.17
CA CYS A 123 18.48 0.00 6.95
C CYS A 123 17.51 0.29 5.79
N SER A 124 17.36 1.54 5.40
CA SER A 124 16.58 1.90 4.20
C SER A 124 17.29 1.52 2.88
N PHE A 125 18.57 1.14 2.93
CA PHE A 125 19.38 0.72 1.77
C PHE A 125 19.70 -0.78 1.81
N GLU A 126 18.71 -1.58 2.21
CA GLU A 126 18.86 -3.02 2.31
C GLU A 126 17.83 -3.72 1.42
N TYR A 127 18.18 -4.92 0.96
CA TYR A 127 17.25 -5.82 0.28
C TYR A 127 17.42 -7.25 0.82
N VAL A 128 16.31 -7.99 0.78
CA VAL A 128 16.29 -9.38 1.28
C VAL A 128 17.02 -10.31 0.32
N ASN A 129 17.78 -11.25 0.89
CA ASN A 129 18.41 -12.32 0.13
C ASN A 129 17.35 -13.03 -0.73
N PRO A 130 17.50 -13.05 -2.07
CA PRO A 130 16.51 -13.67 -2.96
C PRO A 130 16.20 -15.13 -2.66
N SER A 131 17.14 -15.89 -2.08
CA SER A 131 16.90 -17.28 -1.69
C SER A 131 15.89 -17.41 -0.55
N ASP A 132 15.81 -16.41 0.34
CA ASP A 132 14.90 -16.43 1.48
C ASP A 132 13.44 -16.16 1.05
N VAL A 133 13.25 -15.54 -0.11
CA VAL A 133 11.95 -15.16 -0.69
C VAL A 133 11.69 -15.86 -2.03
N ALA A 134 12.39 -16.94 -2.33
CA ALA A 134 12.26 -17.67 -3.59
C ALA A 134 10.83 -18.08 -3.93
N PRO A 135 9.95 -18.51 -2.99
CA PRO A 135 8.54 -18.79 -3.29
C PRO A 135 7.78 -17.57 -3.81
N TYR A 136 8.02 -16.38 -3.26
CA TYR A 136 7.39 -15.13 -3.71
C TYR A 136 7.86 -14.74 -5.11
N ILE A 137 9.16 -14.86 -5.38
CA ILE A 137 9.74 -14.62 -6.70
C ILE A 137 9.13 -15.58 -7.73
N THR A 138 9.00 -16.85 -7.38
CA THR A 138 8.36 -17.86 -8.25
C THR A 138 6.90 -17.50 -8.55
N MET A 139 6.12 -17.11 -7.55
CA MET A 139 4.73 -16.67 -7.76
C MET A 139 4.64 -15.44 -8.65
N ALA A 140 5.50 -14.44 -8.44
CA ALA A 140 5.56 -13.25 -9.28
C ALA A 140 5.87 -13.58 -10.75
N GLN A 141 6.77 -14.54 -10.98
CA GLN A 141 7.15 -15.00 -12.33
C GLN A 141 6.06 -15.81 -13.02
N GLN A 142 5.31 -16.62 -12.28
CA GLN A 142 4.32 -17.53 -12.84
C GLN A 142 2.92 -16.93 -13.00
N TYR A 143 2.53 -16.02 -12.13
CA TYR A 143 1.16 -15.52 -12.06
C TYR A 143 1.03 -14.03 -12.36
N GLY A 144 1.84 -13.20 -11.75
CA GLY A 144 1.82 -11.77 -12.01
C GLY A 144 2.62 -10.95 -11.00
N TRP A 145 3.02 -9.78 -11.44
CA TRP A 145 3.81 -8.83 -10.68
C TRP A 145 3.31 -7.41 -10.94
N ALA A 146 3.05 -6.67 -9.87
CA ALA A 146 2.67 -5.26 -9.94
C ALA A 146 3.86 -4.37 -9.52
N ASN A 147 4.63 -3.90 -10.49
CA ASN A 147 5.85 -3.12 -10.26
C ASN A 147 5.57 -1.69 -9.73
N PHE A 148 4.40 -1.14 -10.03
CA PHE A 148 4.01 0.23 -9.66
C PHE A 148 2.92 0.26 -8.59
N MET A 149 2.96 -0.65 -7.64
CA MET A 149 2.05 -0.65 -6.53
C MET A 149 2.65 0.12 -5.36
N PHE A 150 2.20 1.36 -5.18
CA PHE A 150 2.65 2.24 -4.10
C PHE A 150 1.68 2.20 -2.92
N GLN A 151 2.19 2.47 -1.72
CA GLN A 151 1.32 2.65 -0.57
C GLN A 151 0.46 3.91 -0.71
N THR A 152 -0.71 3.89 -0.09
CA THR A 152 -1.73 4.94 -0.20
C THR A 152 -1.68 5.96 0.93
N ASN A 153 -0.91 5.70 1.98
CA ASN A 153 -0.83 6.52 3.18
C ASN A 153 0.60 7.02 3.44
N GLN A 154 0.71 7.99 4.35
CA GLN A 154 1.97 8.62 4.75
C GLN A 154 2.31 8.29 6.22
N GLY A 155 1.94 7.13 6.70
CA GLY A 155 2.09 6.77 8.10
C GLY A 155 2.24 5.27 8.31
N PRO A 156 2.20 4.84 9.58
CA PRO A 156 2.47 3.47 9.96
C PRO A 156 1.30 2.50 9.68
N SER A 157 1.28 1.39 10.41
CA SER A 157 0.43 0.24 10.11
C SER A 157 -1.07 0.53 10.22
N THR A 158 -1.54 1.23 11.24
CA THR A 158 -2.99 1.45 11.41
C THR A 158 -3.62 2.23 10.25
N PRO A 159 -3.10 3.40 9.82
CA PRO A 159 -3.63 4.05 8.64
C PRO A 159 -3.52 3.18 7.38
N ALA A 160 -2.44 2.43 7.20
CA ALA A 160 -2.31 1.52 6.06
C ALA A 160 -3.40 0.45 6.04
N HIS A 161 -3.70 -0.19 7.17
CA HIS A 161 -4.76 -1.18 7.27
C HIS A 161 -6.16 -0.59 7.10
N GLN A 162 -6.39 0.69 7.47
CA GLN A 162 -7.63 1.39 7.15
C GLN A 162 -7.79 1.55 5.64
N PHE A 163 -6.76 1.96 4.91
CA PHE A 163 -6.80 2.05 3.45
C PHE A 163 -7.06 0.70 2.78
N ILE A 164 -6.47 -0.38 3.29
CA ILE A 164 -6.70 -1.74 2.78
C ILE A 164 -8.17 -2.15 2.95
N PHE A 165 -8.78 -1.81 4.07
CA PHE A 165 -10.11 -2.27 4.44
C PHE A 165 -11.24 -1.34 3.96
N GLY A 166 -11.01 -0.02 3.99
CA GLY A 166 -12.02 0.99 3.71
C GLY A 166 -11.69 1.94 2.54
N GLY A 167 -10.51 1.80 1.92
CA GLY A 167 -10.08 2.72 0.87
C GLY A 167 -9.67 4.11 1.38
N THR A 168 -9.80 4.35 2.68
CA THR A 168 -9.45 5.61 3.34
C THR A 168 -9.04 5.36 4.79
N SER A 169 -8.28 6.27 5.38
CA SER A 169 -8.03 6.33 6.83
C SER A 169 -8.65 7.59 7.47
N ALA A 170 -9.59 8.22 6.79
CA ALA A 170 -10.32 9.36 7.31
C ALA A 170 -11.29 8.95 8.43
N PRO A 171 -11.46 9.75 9.49
CA PRO A 171 -12.40 9.44 10.55
C PRO A 171 -13.87 9.39 10.09
N SER A 172 -14.22 10.14 9.06
CA SER A 172 -15.55 10.22 8.50
C SER A 172 -15.54 10.55 7.00
N ALA A 173 -16.66 10.40 6.33
CA ALA A 173 -16.82 10.80 4.93
C ALA A 173 -16.57 12.30 4.71
N SER A 174 -16.88 13.16 5.68
CA SER A 174 -16.59 14.59 5.60
C SER A 174 -15.10 14.87 5.72
N ASP A 175 -14.38 14.12 6.56
CA ASP A 175 -12.94 14.21 6.70
C ASP A 175 -12.24 13.71 5.43
N ASP A 176 -12.74 12.64 4.82
CA ASP A 176 -12.24 12.12 3.55
C ASP A 176 -12.36 13.17 2.44
N ASN A 177 -13.54 13.80 2.31
CA ASN A 177 -13.77 14.90 1.37
C ASN A 177 -12.84 16.10 1.61
N ALA A 178 -12.45 16.33 2.87
CA ALA A 178 -11.51 17.36 3.27
C ALA A 178 -10.04 16.92 3.17
N ALA A 179 -9.77 15.71 2.67
CA ALA A 179 -8.46 15.07 2.62
C ALA A 179 -7.76 15.05 4.00
N THR A 180 -8.53 14.71 5.03
CA THR A 180 -8.06 14.60 6.41
C THR A 180 -7.98 13.12 6.80
N PHE A 181 -6.77 12.65 7.10
CA PHE A 181 -6.47 11.23 7.25
C PHE A 181 -5.75 10.93 8.56
N LEU A 182 -5.91 9.71 9.06
CA LEU A 182 -5.12 9.20 10.17
C LEU A 182 -3.63 9.17 9.79
N ALA A 183 -2.80 9.79 10.62
CA ALA A 183 -1.37 9.92 10.37
C ALA A 183 -0.53 8.88 11.11
N GLU A 184 -0.96 8.45 12.30
CA GLU A 184 -0.17 7.62 13.21
C GLU A 184 -0.98 6.46 13.78
N ASN A 185 -0.27 5.50 14.37
CA ASN A 185 -0.93 4.48 15.20
C ASN A 185 -1.51 5.14 16.45
N PRO A 186 -2.80 5.00 16.72
CA PRO A 186 -3.38 5.54 17.94
C PRO A 186 -2.89 4.78 19.18
N SER A 187 -2.81 5.46 20.30
CA SER A 187 -2.40 4.86 21.59
C SER A 187 -3.41 3.86 22.15
N SER A 188 -4.67 3.96 21.70
CA SER A 188 -5.75 3.05 22.04
C SER A 188 -6.54 2.76 20.78
N LEU A 189 -6.82 1.48 20.54
CA LEU A 189 -7.41 1.03 19.29
C LEU A 189 -8.91 0.79 19.42
N GLY A 190 -9.60 1.21 18.37
CA GLY A 190 -10.96 0.82 18.11
C GLY A 190 -12.04 1.60 18.81
N CYS A 191 -13.25 1.17 18.50
CA CYS A 191 -14.49 1.71 19.03
C CYS A 191 -14.63 1.52 20.55
N LEU A 192 -13.80 0.68 21.14
CA LEU A 192 -13.70 0.46 22.58
C LEU A 192 -12.63 1.33 23.27
N ALA A 193 -12.00 2.25 22.54
CA ALA A 193 -11.01 3.14 23.13
C ALA A 193 -11.65 4.02 24.24
N PRO A 194 -10.88 4.40 25.27
CA PRO A 194 -11.38 5.23 26.35
C PRO A 194 -11.91 6.58 25.87
N LEU A 195 -12.78 7.17 26.65
CA LEU A 195 -13.20 8.56 26.52
C LEU A 195 -11.96 9.45 26.35
N ASN A 196 -12.00 10.38 25.42
CA ASN A 196 -10.89 11.29 25.11
C ASN A 196 -9.66 10.64 24.43
N ALA A 197 -9.80 9.49 23.80
CA ALA A 197 -8.77 8.97 22.93
C ALA A 197 -8.42 9.99 21.84
N VAL A 198 -7.11 10.22 21.64
CA VAL A 198 -6.60 11.21 20.71
C VAL A 198 -6.01 10.50 19.49
N PHE A 199 -6.42 10.93 18.32
CA PHE A 199 -5.83 10.53 17.06
C PHE A 199 -5.00 11.65 16.48
N LYS A 200 -3.87 11.31 15.90
CA LYS A 200 -3.08 12.25 15.10
C LYS A 200 -3.54 12.17 13.65
N LEU A 201 -3.88 13.31 13.12
CA LEU A 201 -4.36 13.46 11.75
C LEU A 201 -3.43 14.35 10.94
N ILE A 202 -3.50 14.22 9.63
CA ILE A 202 -2.94 15.15 8.66
C ILE A 202 -4.05 15.66 7.76
N SER A 203 -3.89 16.89 7.28
CA SER A 203 -4.76 17.51 6.28
C SER A 203 -3.93 18.41 5.37
N PRO A 204 -4.47 18.88 4.23
CA PRO A 204 -3.76 19.84 3.38
C PRO A 204 -3.35 21.12 4.12
N GLN A 205 -4.08 21.52 5.17
CA GLN A 205 -3.80 22.70 5.97
C GLN A 205 -2.71 22.44 7.03
N SER A 206 -2.57 21.21 7.51
CA SER A 206 -1.58 20.85 8.53
C SER A 206 -0.29 20.28 7.95
N ALA A 207 -0.33 19.78 6.73
CA ALA A 207 0.82 19.14 6.12
C ALA A 207 2.06 20.06 6.06
N PRO A 208 3.24 19.55 6.36
CA PRO A 208 3.59 18.16 6.69
C PRO A 208 3.47 17.83 8.20
N LYS A 209 2.78 18.62 8.97
CA LYS A 209 2.65 18.44 10.43
C LYS A 209 1.34 17.77 10.78
N GLU A 210 1.38 16.95 11.80
CA GLU A 210 0.21 16.32 12.38
C GLU A 210 -0.56 17.29 13.30
N PHE A 211 -1.85 17.06 13.45
CA PHE A 211 -2.66 17.69 14.48
C PHE A 211 -3.45 16.63 15.26
N ASN A 212 -3.87 16.98 16.47
CA ASN A 212 -4.64 16.07 17.31
C ASN A 212 -6.14 16.27 17.08
N LEU A 213 -6.85 15.18 16.82
CA LEU A 213 -8.28 15.11 16.91
C LEU A 213 -8.65 14.41 18.22
N ILE A 214 -9.37 15.10 19.10
CA ILE A 214 -10.02 14.47 20.24
C ILE A 214 -11.31 13.87 19.74
N ASN A 215 -11.38 12.57 19.78
CA ASN A 215 -12.53 11.88 19.24
C ASN A 215 -13.70 11.96 20.21
N ASN A 216 -14.76 12.50 19.71
CA ASN A 216 -16.18 12.46 20.10
C ASN A 216 -16.51 12.66 21.60
N PRO A 217 -17.33 13.65 21.94
CA PRO A 217 -17.90 13.82 23.29
C PRO A 217 -18.73 12.62 23.79
N MET A 218 -19.08 11.67 22.93
CA MET A 218 -19.76 10.42 23.31
C MET A 218 -18.83 9.22 23.53
N GLY A 219 -17.51 9.40 23.40
CA GLY A 219 -16.54 8.42 23.92
C GLY A 219 -16.15 7.26 23.03
N THR A 220 -16.45 7.31 21.76
CA THR A 220 -16.06 6.25 20.84
C THR A 220 -15.04 6.75 19.82
N ALA A 221 -13.86 6.19 19.85
CA ALA A 221 -12.83 6.37 18.83
C ALA A 221 -13.18 5.51 17.59
N CYS A 222 -14.39 5.69 17.07
CA CYS A 222 -14.91 4.98 15.90
C CYS A 222 -14.90 5.87 14.69
N PHE A 223 -14.42 5.33 13.60
CA PHE A 223 -14.52 5.94 12.29
C PHE A 223 -15.85 5.56 11.64
N SER A 224 -16.44 6.48 10.90
CA SER A 224 -17.72 6.28 10.23
C SER A 224 -17.57 6.55 8.74
N HIS A 225 -17.31 5.51 7.99
CA HIS A 225 -17.24 5.50 6.53
C HIS A 225 -17.50 4.10 5.98
N ASP A 226 -17.85 4.01 4.71
CA ASP A 226 -18.02 2.73 4.04
C ASP A 226 -16.71 1.94 3.94
N THR A 227 -16.84 0.63 4.00
CA THR A 227 -15.72 -0.31 3.92
C THR A 227 -16.00 -1.41 2.91
N MET A 228 -15.03 -2.26 2.65
CA MET A 228 -15.23 -3.47 1.87
C MET A 228 -16.29 -4.38 2.50
N ALA A 229 -16.32 -4.46 3.84
CA ALA A 229 -17.36 -5.22 4.55
C ALA A 229 -18.76 -4.66 4.26
N THR A 230 -18.93 -3.35 4.40
CA THR A 230 -20.20 -2.66 4.08
C THR A 230 -20.67 -2.93 2.66
N LEU A 231 -19.75 -2.91 1.68
CA LEU A 231 -20.07 -3.21 0.29
C LEU A 231 -20.50 -4.67 0.08
N LEU A 232 -19.81 -5.61 0.73
CA LEU A 232 -20.13 -7.03 0.63
C LEU A 232 -21.45 -7.38 1.32
N ASP A 233 -21.72 -6.79 2.48
CA ASP A 233 -22.94 -7.01 3.24
C ASP A 233 -24.18 -6.43 2.54
N ASN A 234 -24.03 -5.29 1.86
CA ASN A 234 -25.09 -4.65 1.10
C ASN A 234 -25.28 -5.21 -0.31
N HIS A 235 -24.39 -6.11 -0.77
CA HIS A 235 -24.56 -6.72 -2.09
C HIS A 235 -25.75 -7.69 -2.12
N ASN A 236 -26.45 -7.78 -3.25
CA ASN A 236 -27.58 -8.70 -3.43
C ASN A 236 -27.30 -9.69 -4.57
N PRO A 237 -27.12 -11.00 -4.31
CA PRO A 237 -27.09 -11.64 -2.99
C PRO A 237 -25.88 -11.23 -2.16
N GLN A 238 -26.05 -11.21 -0.84
CA GLN A 238 -24.97 -10.86 0.11
C GLN A 238 -23.79 -11.80 0.00
N PHE A 239 -22.59 -11.24 0.06
CA PHE A 239 -21.33 -12.01 0.13
C PHE A 239 -20.87 -12.18 1.58
N SER A 240 -20.53 -13.40 1.94
CA SER A 240 -19.87 -13.65 3.23
C SER A 240 -18.39 -13.26 3.16
N TRP A 241 -17.89 -12.66 4.23
CA TRP A 241 -16.49 -12.30 4.34
C TRP A 241 -15.92 -12.65 5.71
N LYS A 242 -14.60 -12.71 5.81
CA LYS A 242 -13.86 -12.92 7.06
C LYS A 242 -12.58 -12.11 7.04
N TYR A 243 -12.27 -11.50 8.19
CA TYR A 243 -11.01 -10.81 8.43
C TYR A 243 -10.18 -11.62 9.42
N TYR A 244 -8.98 -12.01 9.02
CA TYR A 244 -8.06 -12.78 9.85
C TYR A 244 -6.93 -11.88 10.33
N THR A 245 -6.67 -11.92 11.63
CA THR A 245 -5.62 -11.13 12.29
C THR A 245 -5.02 -11.93 13.44
N PRO A 246 -3.75 -11.69 13.84
CA PRO A 246 -3.11 -12.40 14.95
C PRO A 246 -3.77 -12.17 16.31
N GLY A 247 -4.58 -11.12 16.46
CA GLY A 247 -5.29 -10.78 17.69
C GLY A 247 -6.35 -9.72 17.44
N SER A 248 -7.31 -9.64 18.38
CA SER A 248 -8.49 -8.79 18.21
C SER A 248 -8.28 -7.31 18.54
N ASN A 249 -7.18 -6.90 19.10
CA ASN A 249 -7.01 -5.54 19.61
C ASN A 249 -5.60 -5.01 19.34
N ASN A 250 -5.24 -4.98 18.06
CA ASN A 250 -3.92 -4.56 17.61
C ASN A 250 -3.98 -3.64 16.39
N ILE A 251 -2.85 -3.06 16.04
CA ILE A 251 -2.70 -2.12 14.92
C ILE A 251 -3.07 -2.72 13.56
N TRP A 252 -3.17 -4.04 13.43
CA TRP A 252 -3.53 -4.76 12.21
C TRP A 252 -5.03 -5.05 12.07
N THR A 253 -5.84 -4.71 13.10
CA THR A 253 -7.28 -5.02 13.09
C THR A 253 -8.08 -3.80 12.65
N ALA A 254 -8.08 -3.52 11.36
CA ALA A 254 -8.80 -2.38 10.79
C ALA A 254 -10.30 -2.33 11.18
N PRO A 255 -11.06 -3.45 11.19
CA PRO A 255 -12.46 -3.43 11.57
C PRO A 255 -12.74 -2.82 12.96
N ASN A 256 -11.78 -2.93 13.89
CA ASN A 256 -11.97 -2.39 15.25
C ASN A 256 -12.12 -0.86 15.32
N LEU A 257 -11.71 -0.13 14.28
CA LEU A 257 -11.85 1.31 14.23
C LEU A 257 -13.15 1.76 13.54
N ILE A 258 -13.88 0.84 12.94
CA ILE A 258 -15.07 1.17 12.15
C ILE A 258 -16.31 0.94 12.99
N GLN A 259 -17.19 1.94 13.03
CA GLN A 259 -18.50 1.84 13.62
C GLN A 259 -19.35 0.84 12.84
N ASP A 260 -20.09 0.01 13.53
CA ASP A 260 -21.06 -0.92 12.93
C ASP A 260 -20.45 -2.14 12.18
N ILE A 261 -19.20 -2.51 12.52
CA ILE A 261 -18.57 -3.75 12.03
C ILE A 261 -18.19 -4.69 13.18
#